data_64e48e4361cd29559c2070e41d4bd038
#
_entry.id   64e48e4361cd29559c2070e41d4bd038
#
_cell.length_a   1.000
_cell.length_b   1.000
_cell.length_c   1.000
_cell.angle_alpha   90.00
_cell.angle_beta   90.00
_cell.angle_gamma   90.00
#
_symmetry.space_group_name_H-M   'P 1'
#
loop_
_entity.id
_entity.type
_entity.pdbx_description
1 polymer ?
#
loop_
_entity_poly.entity_id
_entity_poly.type
_entity_poly.pdbx_seq_one_letter_code
_entity_poly.pdbx_strand_id
1 'polypeptide(L)'
;IDDKNAKLVEGLKNHYANVCGIAEQKRAEFKGAGHDGIPIVALGHLFTAGGKTVDGDGVRELYVGSLVHVGEEVFPSSIDYVALGHLHVPQAVGSAEHIRYCGSPIPMGYGEATQEKKVVLVEFNSTTPNIQELPVPCFQELIRIVGSLDDIHAKLEELKTEESSAWLEIEYTGSDIIGNLREMLDEAMADSVMEIRRIRNRRVMDRVINAINEDETLDDLDAGDVFTRCLDAFEVPDEDREEMTV
;
A
#
# COMPACT_ATOMS: atom_id res chain seq x y z
N ILE A 1 16.02 17.47 12.10
CA ILE A 1 15.26 16.56 11.18
C ILE A 1 15.55 16.95 9.74
N ASP A 2 15.44 18.23 9.37
CA ASP A 2 15.68 18.71 7.99
C ASP A 2 17.10 18.42 7.48
N ASP A 3 18.12 18.54 8.33
CA ASP A 3 19.53 18.27 7.95
C ASP A 3 19.79 16.78 7.66
N LYS A 4 19.14 15.86 8.39
CA LYS A 4 19.23 14.42 8.11
C LYS A 4 18.59 14.04 6.78
N ASN A 5 17.44 14.65 6.51
CA ASN A 5 16.70 14.42 5.27
C ASN A 5 17.46 14.93 4.05
N ALA A 6 18.01 16.14 4.13
CA ALA A 6 18.85 16.71 3.07
C ALA A 6 20.07 15.82 2.78
N LYS A 7 20.73 15.31 3.81
CA LYS A 7 21.88 14.40 3.66
C LYS A 7 21.50 13.06 3.02
N LEU A 8 20.30 12.54 3.32
CA LEU A 8 19.81 11.30 2.70
C LEU A 8 19.52 11.50 1.22
N VAL A 9 18.84 12.59 0.84
CA VAL A 9 18.60 12.94 -0.57
C VAL A 9 19.91 13.13 -1.31
N GLU A 10 20.86 13.85 -0.74
CA GLU A 10 22.18 14.04 -1.32
C GLU A 10 22.92 12.71 -1.49
N GLY A 11 22.85 11.83 -0.48
CA GLY A 11 23.42 10.48 -0.55
C GLY A 11 22.83 9.65 -1.68
N LEU A 12 21.52 9.68 -1.86
CA LEU A 12 20.83 9.01 -2.97
C LEU A 12 21.25 9.58 -4.33
N LYS A 13 21.27 10.91 -4.45
CA LYS A 13 21.72 11.60 -5.67
C LYS A 13 23.15 11.21 -6.05
N ASN A 14 24.07 11.21 -5.08
CA ASN A 14 25.46 10.81 -5.29
C ASN A 14 25.56 9.33 -5.68
N HIS A 15 24.74 8.47 -5.08
CA HIS A 15 24.70 7.05 -5.42
C HIS A 15 24.28 6.84 -6.88
N TYR A 16 23.15 7.44 -7.30
CA TYR A 16 22.70 7.33 -8.69
C TYR A 16 23.72 7.94 -9.66
N ALA A 17 24.31 9.09 -9.35
CA ALA A 17 25.35 9.71 -10.17
C ALA A 17 26.57 8.79 -10.38
N ASN A 18 27.04 8.14 -9.31
CA ASN A 18 28.17 7.23 -9.37
C ASN A 18 27.86 5.98 -10.22
N VAL A 19 26.70 5.34 -9.98
CA VAL A 19 26.30 4.13 -10.73
C VAL A 19 26.05 4.45 -12.20
N CYS A 20 25.39 5.58 -12.47
CA CYS A 20 25.13 6.03 -13.84
C CYS A 20 26.44 6.38 -14.57
N GLY A 21 27.42 6.98 -13.90
CA GLY A 21 28.74 7.24 -14.49
C GLY A 21 29.42 5.95 -14.98
N ILE A 22 29.28 4.85 -14.23
CA ILE A 22 29.78 3.53 -14.67
C ILE A 22 28.98 3.02 -15.90
N ALA A 23 27.66 3.18 -15.88
CA ALA A 23 26.81 2.77 -16.99
C ALA A 23 27.11 3.57 -18.27
N GLU A 24 27.36 4.88 -18.15
CA GLU A 24 27.79 5.73 -19.27
C GLU A 24 29.12 5.30 -19.87
N GLN A 25 30.10 4.95 -19.03
CA GLN A 25 31.37 4.40 -19.51
C GLN A 25 31.15 3.10 -20.29
N LYS A 26 30.32 2.20 -19.78
CA LYS A 26 29.97 0.96 -20.47
C LYS A 26 29.24 1.22 -21.78
N ARG A 27 28.28 2.16 -21.81
CA ARG A 27 27.61 2.58 -23.05
C ARG A 27 28.60 3.11 -24.09
N ALA A 28 29.60 3.88 -23.67
CA ALA A 28 30.64 4.36 -24.57
C ALA A 28 31.53 3.25 -25.10
N GLU A 29 31.88 2.23 -24.31
CA GLU A 29 32.62 1.03 -24.75
C GLU A 29 31.82 0.26 -25.83
N PHE A 30 30.53 0.05 -25.60
CA PHE A 30 29.65 -0.61 -26.59
C PHE A 30 29.54 0.18 -27.89
N LYS A 31 29.42 1.53 -27.79
CA LYS A 31 29.42 2.39 -28.98
C LYS A 31 30.72 2.25 -29.75
N GLY A 32 31.86 2.23 -29.08
CA GLY A 32 33.17 2.00 -29.69
C GLY A 32 33.30 0.63 -30.38
N ALA A 33 32.50 -0.36 -29.95
CA ALA A 33 32.39 -1.69 -30.57
C ALA A 33 31.32 -1.78 -31.68
N GLY A 34 30.71 -0.66 -32.07
CA GLY A 34 29.71 -0.58 -33.12
C GLY A 34 28.26 -0.80 -32.69
N HIS A 35 27.98 -0.77 -31.39
CA HIS A 35 26.63 -0.86 -30.83
C HIS A 35 26.15 0.51 -30.38
N ASP A 36 25.46 1.20 -31.27
CA ASP A 36 24.85 2.52 -30.97
C ASP A 36 23.45 2.35 -30.34
N GLY A 37 23.04 3.38 -29.59
CA GLY A 37 21.67 3.49 -29.10
C GLY A 37 21.26 2.56 -27.97
N ILE A 38 22.25 2.11 -27.15
CA ILE A 38 21.95 1.30 -25.96
C ILE A 38 21.37 2.17 -24.86
N PRO A 39 20.12 1.91 -24.39
CA PRO A 39 19.50 2.69 -23.31
C PRO A 39 20.12 2.36 -21.94
N ILE A 40 20.10 3.35 -21.05
CA ILE A 40 20.37 3.18 -19.62
C ILE A 40 19.03 3.14 -18.90
N VAL A 41 18.74 2.03 -18.25
CA VAL A 41 17.55 1.83 -17.43
C VAL A 41 17.97 1.72 -15.97
N ALA A 42 17.40 2.55 -15.12
CA ALA A 42 17.59 2.48 -13.67
C ALA A 42 16.35 1.89 -12.99
N LEU A 43 16.58 1.16 -11.90
CA LEU A 43 15.52 0.65 -11.03
C LEU A 43 15.71 1.23 -9.64
N GLY A 44 14.61 1.51 -8.96
CA GLY A 44 14.63 1.99 -7.59
C GLY A 44 13.36 1.60 -6.82
N HIS A 45 13.49 1.54 -5.50
CA HIS A 45 12.36 1.33 -4.59
C HIS A 45 12.34 2.51 -3.61
N LEU A 46 11.71 3.61 -4.02
CA LEU A 46 11.80 4.92 -3.38
C LEU A 46 10.41 5.54 -3.27
N PHE A 47 10.21 6.36 -2.26
CA PHE A 47 9.04 7.23 -2.16
C PHE A 47 9.37 8.60 -2.78
N THR A 48 8.71 8.97 -3.86
CA THR A 48 8.97 10.24 -4.54
C THR A 48 8.04 11.37 -4.10
N ALA A 49 8.53 12.61 -4.16
CA ALA A 49 7.75 13.80 -3.85
C ALA A 49 6.49 13.89 -4.73
N GLY A 50 5.33 14.09 -4.10
CA GLY A 50 4.05 14.17 -4.80
C GLY A 50 3.50 12.83 -5.29
N GLY A 51 4.11 11.71 -4.91
CA GLY A 51 3.58 10.37 -5.18
C GLY A 51 2.21 10.18 -4.55
N LYS A 52 1.27 9.62 -5.33
CA LYS A 52 -0.10 9.35 -4.88
C LYS A 52 -0.15 7.99 -4.19
N THR A 53 -0.74 7.95 -3.01
CA THR A 53 -1.11 6.75 -2.27
C THR A 53 -2.63 6.71 -2.10
N VAL A 54 -3.15 5.54 -1.74
CA VAL A 54 -4.58 5.37 -1.41
C VAL A 54 -4.67 4.76 -0.03
N ASP A 55 -5.56 5.30 0.79
CA ASP A 55 -5.79 4.78 2.14
C ASP A 55 -6.18 3.29 2.11
N GLY A 56 -5.44 2.48 2.86
CA GLY A 56 -5.63 1.03 2.88
C GLY A 56 -5.05 0.26 1.69
N ASP A 57 -4.16 0.88 0.88
CA ASP A 57 -3.46 0.22 -0.23
C ASP A 57 -2.34 -0.73 0.21
N GLY A 58 -2.07 -0.81 1.52
CA GLY A 58 -1.02 -1.67 2.06
C GLY A 58 0.40 -1.07 1.94
N VAL A 59 0.57 0.10 1.34
CA VAL A 59 1.81 0.87 1.44
C VAL A 59 2.00 1.22 2.91
N ARG A 60 2.99 0.63 3.54
CA ARG A 60 3.34 1.02 4.90
C ARG A 60 3.97 2.40 4.84
N GLU A 61 3.30 3.36 5.42
CA GLU A 61 3.96 4.56 5.88
C GLU A 61 4.92 4.14 6.99
N LEU A 62 6.16 3.85 6.63
CA LEU A 62 7.21 3.58 7.59
C LEU A 62 7.55 4.90 8.28
N TYR A 63 6.73 5.29 9.25
CA TYR A 63 7.01 6.38 10.15
C TYR A 63 8.06 5.96 11.18
N VAL A 64 9.30 6.02 10.74
CA VAL A 64 10.40 6.28 11.67
C VAL A 64 11.15 7.47 11.10
N GLY A 65 10.68 8.67 11.47
CA GLY A 65 11.22 9.92 10.96
C GLY A 65 10.55 10.34 9.64
N SER A 66 10.53 11.64 9.36
CA SER A 66 9.93 12.21 8.15
C SER A 66 10.40 11.45 6.91
N LEU A 67 9.47 10.89 6.16
CA LEU A 67 9.75 10.29 4.85
C LEU A 67 10.39 11.36 3.96
N VAL A 68 11.61 11.11 3.55
CA VAL A 68 12.28 11.96 2.60
C VAL A 68 11.67 11.71 1.25
N HIS A 69 10.84 12.64 0.82
CA HIS A 69 10.33 12.66 -0.54
C HIS A 69 11.46 13.00 -1.48
N VAL A 70 11.78 12.09 -2.36
CA VAL A 70 12.85 12.23 -3.35
C VAL A 70 12.24 12.76 -4.63
N GLY A 71 12.72 13.90 -5.13
CA GLY A 71 12.24 14.46 -6.40
C GLY A 71 12.92 13.81 -7.62
N GLU A 72 12.45 14.19 -8.81
CA GLU A 72 13.01 13.73 -10.09
C GLU A 72 14.50 14.11 -10.29
N GLU A 73 14.96 15.16 -9.61
CA GLU A 73 16.33 15.67 -9.67
C GLU A 73 17.41 14.73 -9.06
N VAL A 74 16.99 13.66 -8.40
CA VAL A 74 17.90 12.64 -7.88
C VAL A 74 18.43 11.76 -9.01
N PHE A 75 17.69 11.65 -10.11
CA PHE A 75 18.07 10.81 -11.23
C PHE A 75 18.85 11.60 -12.28
N PRO A 76 20.10 11.15 -12.63
CA PRO A 76 20.86 11.78 -13.71
C PRO A 76 20.11 11.78 -15.05
N SER A 77 20.25 12.85 -15.81
CA SER A 77 19.63 13.01 -17.13
C SER A 77 20.15 12.03 -18.20
N SER A 78 21.18 11.27 -17.90
CA SER A 78 21.71 10.21 -18.77
C SER A 78 20.91 8.91 -18.70
N ILE A 79 19.96 8.80 -17.76
CA ILE A 79 19.05 7.66 -17.64
C ILE A 79 17.90 7.85 -18.63
N ASP A 80 17.70 6.87 -19.47
CA ASP A 80 16.66 6.91 -20.51
C ASP A 80 15.28 6.46 -19.96
N TYR A 81 15.28 5.62 -18.90
CA TYR A 81 14.06 5.21 -18.18
C TYR A 81 14.34 4.83 -16.73
N VAL A 82 13.48 5.25 -15.81
CA VAL A 82 13.53 4.86 -14.39
C VAL A 82 12.27 4.09 -14.03
N ALA A 83 12.45 2.81 -13.67
CA ALA A 83 11.40 1.94 -13.15
C ALA A 83 11.38 1.99 -11.62
N LEU A 84 10.34 2.57 -11.04
CA LEU A 84 10.19 2.70 -9.60
C LEU A 84 9.20 1.68 -9.03
N GLY A 85 9.55 1.10 -7.89
CA GLY A 85 8.68 0.34 -7.00
C GLY A 85 8.41 1.12 -5.71
N HIS A 86 7.53 0.63 -4.89
CA HIS A 86 7.01 1.11 -3.62
C HIS A 86 5.57 1.58 -3.71
N LEU A 87 5.25 2.55 -4.55
CA LEU A 87 3.87 3.04 -4.70
C LEU A 87 3.05 2.08 -5.57
N HIS A 88 1.84 1.76 -5.11
CA HIS A 88 0.96 0.81 -5.77
C HIS A 88 0.05 1.44 -6.83
N VAL A 89 0.03 2.77 -6.90
CA VAL A 89 -0.71 3.52 -7.94
C VAL A 89 0.20 3.78 -9.12
N PRO A 90 -0.16 3.34 -10.34
CA PRO A 90 0.59 3.66 -11.56
C PRO A 90 0.65 5.17 -11.80
N GLN A 91 1.85 5.74 -11.92
CA GLN A 91 2.02 7.19 -12.08
C GLN A 91 3.41 7.55 -12.56
N ALA A 92 3.52 8.67 -13.27
CA ALA A 92 4.79 9.33 -13.53
C ALA A 92 5.22 10.19 -12.33
N VAL A 93 6.50 10.47 -12.20
CA VAL A 93 7.06 11.34 -11.16
C VAL A 93 7.19 12.76 -11.71
N GLY A 94 6.52 13.71 -11.08
CA GLY A 94 6.55 15.10 -11.51
C GLY A 94 6.08 15.28 -12.96
N SER A 95 6.93 15.89 -13.79
CA SER A 95 6.69 16.05 -15.23
C SER A 95 7.47 15.05 -16.09
N ALA A 96 8.23 14.15 -15.47
CA ALA A 96 9.13 13.24 -16.16
C ALA A 96 8.43 11.92 -16.51
N GLU A 97 7.89 11.82 -17.72
CA GLU A 97 7.18 10.64 -18.20
C GLU A 97 8.02 9.36 -18.20
N HIS A 98 9.34 9.47 -18.29
CA HIS A 98 10.29 8.35 -18.29
C HIS A 98 10.69 7.90 -16.86
N ILE A 99 10.21 8.58 -15.80
CA ILE A 99 10.42 8.20 -14.41
C ILE A 99 9.06 7.79 -13.85
N ARG A 100 8.84 6.48 -13.65
CA ARG A 100 7.49 5.97 -13.39
C ARG A 100 7.43 4.86 -12.35
N TYR A 101 6.32 4.85 -11.64
CA TYR A 101 5.79 3.68 -10.94
C TYR A 101 4.86 2.92 -11.86
N CYS A 102 5.06 1.62 -12.03
CA CYS A 102 4.06 0.77 -12.69
C CYS A 102 2.88 0.45 -11.75
N GLY A 103 3.03 0.68 -10.46
CA GLY A 103 2.10 0.23 -9.45
C GLY A 103 2.24 -1.26 -9.13
N SER A 104 1.29 -1.79 -8.37
CA SER A 104 1.16 -3.23 -8.14
C SER A 104 0.32 -3.87 -9.25
N PRO A 105 0.72 -5.05 -9.80
CA PRO A 105 -0.04 -5.70 -10.87
C PRO A 105 -1.37 -6.32 -10.39
N ILE A 106 -1.52 -6.50 -9.08
CA ILE A 106 -2.74 -6.96 -8.42
C ILE A 106 -3.03 -6.06 -7.21
N PRO A 107 -4.27 -5.97 -6.73
CA PRO A 107 -4.56 -5.27 -5.48
C PRO A 107 -3.80 -5.90 -4.31
N MET A 108 -3.07 -5.08 -3.56
CA MET A 108 -2.32 -5.49 -2.36
C MET A 108 -3.12 -5.28 -1.08
N GLY A 109 -4.24 -4.57 -1.18
CA GLY A 109 -5.15 -4.29 -0.08
C GLY A 109 -6.52 -3.83 -0.58
N TYR A 110 -7.49 -3.77 0.34
CA TYR A 110 -8.88 -3.39 0.02
C TYR A 110 -9.03 -1.91 -0.38
N GLY A 111 -8.07 -1.05 -0.04
CA GLY A 111 -8.01 0.33 -0.55
C GLY A 111 -7.80 0.40 -2.06
N GLU A 112 -7.25 -0.66 -2.66
CA GLU A 112 -7.00 -0.75 -4.10
C GLU A 112 -8.10 -1.52 -4.87
N ALA A 113 -9.17 -1.95 -4.20
CA ALA A 113 -10.19 -2.83 -4.76
C ALA A 113 -10.85 -2.29 -6.03
N THR A 114 -10.99 -0.96 -6.15
CA THR A 114 -11.59 -0.29 -7.30
C THR A 114 -10.59 0.22 -8.33
N GLN A 115 -9.28 -0.03 -8.13
CA GLN A 115 -8.24 0.44 -9.04
C GLN A 115 -8.07 -0.50 -10.23
N GLU A 116 -8.00 0.07 -11.42
CA GLU A 116 -7.54 -0.65 -12.60
C GLU A 116 -6.03 -0.92 -12.46
N LYS A 117 -5.66 -2.18 -12.41
CA LYS A 117 -4.26 -2.59 -12.30
C LYS A 117 -3.61 -2.67 -13.67
N LYS A 118 -2.33 -2.31 -13.73
CA LYS A 118 -1.57 -2.20 -14.98
C LYS A 118 -0.15 -2.70 -14.80
N VAL A 119 0.44 -3.10 -15.92
CA VAL A 119 1.88 -3.24 -16.08
C VAL A 119 2.35 -2.28 -17.17
N VAL A 120 3.61 -1.93 -17.14
CA VAL A 120 4.19 -0.99 -18.10
C VAL A 120 5.13 -1.74 -19.04
N LEU A 121 4.82 -1.71 -20.33
CA LEU A 121 5.71 -2.18 -21.38
C LEU A 121 6.53 -0.99 -21.89
N VAL A 122 7.86 -1.13 -21.87
CA VAL A 122 8.78 -0.10 -22.36
C VAL A 122 9.58 -0.66 -23.53
N GLU A 123 9.36 -0.10 -24.71
CA GLU A 123 10.12 -0.40 -25.91
C GLU A 123 11.07 0.75 -26.21
N PHE A 124 12.29 0.45 -26.59
CA PHE A 124 13.28 1.47 -26.91
C PHE A 124 13.52 1.58 -28.42
N ASN A 125 13.41 2.79 -28.92
CA ASN A 125 13.97 3.15 -30.22
C ASN A 125 15.28 3.91 -29.97
N SER A 126 16.40 3.22 -30.04
CA SER A 126 17.69 3.72 -29.53
C SER A 126 17.58 4.01 -28.03
N THR A 127 17.74 5.24 -27.58
CA THR A 127 17.62 5.67 -26.19
C THR A 127 16.26 6.28 -25.86
N THR A 128 15.33 6.35 -26.82
CA THR A 128 14.01 6.94 -26.61
C THR A 128 13.01 5.86 -26.19
N PRO A 129 12.43 5.94 -24.96
CA PRO A 129 11.44 4.98 -24.51
C PRO A 129 10.07 5.26 -25.15
N ASN A 130 9.41 4.21 -25.62
CA ASN A 130 8.00 4.19 -25.96
C ASN A 130 7.28 3.42 -24.83
N ILE A 131 6.41 4.10 -24.12
CA ILE A 131 5.80 3.61 -22.86
C ILE A 131 4.34 3.27 -23.13
N GLN A 132 3.96 2.02 -22.86
CA GLN A 132 2.60 1.52 -22.99
C GLN A 132 2.11 0.95 -21.66
N GLU A 133 0.94 1.40 -21.22
CA GLU A 133 0.26 0.83 -20.07
C GLU A 133 -0.67 -0.29 -20.53
N LEU A 134 -0.47 -1.48 -20.00
CA LEU A 134 -1.27 -2.65 -20.32
C LEU A 134 -2.14 -3.00 -19.10
N PRO A 135 -3.47 -3.05 -19.23
CA PRO A 135 -4.35 -3.43 -18.12
C PRO A 135 -4.12 -4.89 -17.73
N VAL A 136 -4.12 -5.14 -16.44
CA VAL A 136 -4.08 -6.49 -15.87
C VAL A 136 -5.52 -6.93 -15.57
N PRO A 137 -5.95 -8.10 -16.03
CA PRO A 137 -7.27 -8.62 -15.70
C PRO A 137 -7.45 -8.80 -14.18
N CYS A 138 -8.64 -8.54 -13.68
CA CYS A 138 -8.98 -8.84 -12.30
C CYS A 138 -9.20 -10.36 -12.16
N PHE A 139 -8.25 -11.06 -11.53
CA PHE A 139 -8.35 -12.52 -11.30
C PHE A 139 -9.11 -12.87 -10.03
N GLN A 140 -9.09 -11.98 -9.04
CA GLN A 140 -9.81 -12.10 -7.79
C GLN A 140 -10.34 -10.73 -7.39
N GLU A 141 -11.64 -10.65 -7.30
CA GLU A 141 -12.31 -9.42 -6.87
C GLU A 141 -12.15 -9.21 -5.37
N LEU A 142 -11.83 -7.98 -4.96
CA LEU A 142 -11.83 -7.54 -3.58
C LEU A 142 -12.96 -6.54 -3.38
N ILE A 143 -13.76 -6.75 -2.35
CA ILE A 143 -14.86 -5.82 -2.03
C ILE A 143 -14.75 -5.42 -0.57
N ARG A 144 -14.80 -4.10 -0.33
CA ARG A 144 -14.88 -3.54 1.01
C ARG A 144 -16.33 -3.09 1.27
N ILE A 145 -16.92 -3.63 2.32
CA ILE A 145 -18.28 -3.30 2.78
C ILE A 145 -18.15 -2.51 4.08
N VAL A 146 -18.68 -1.28 4.10
CA VAL A 146 -18.62 -0.39 5.25
C VAL A 146 -20.03 0.05 5.60
N GLY A 147 -20.48 -0.20 6.84
CA GLY A 147 -21.81 0.22 7.23
C GLY A 147 -22.29 -0.34 8.57
N SER A 148 -23.59 -0.12 8.83
CA SER A 148 -24.32 -0.80 9.90
C SER A 148 -24.52 -2.29 9.56
N LEU A 149 -25.03 -3.06 10.51
CA LEU A 149 -25.31 -4.49 10.26
C LEU A 149 -26.33 -4.69 9.14
N ASP A 150 -27.33 -3.83 9.07
CA ASP A 150 -28.36 -3.89 8.03
C ASP A 150 -27.77 -3.57 6.64
N ASP A 151 -26.90 -2.56 6.56
CA ASP A 151 -26.21 -2.20 5.30
C ASP A 151 -25.30 -3.34 4.82
N ILE A 152 -24.58 -3.96 5.76
CA ILE A 152 -23.69 -5.09 5.46
C ILE A 152 -24.52 -6.28 4.96
N HIS A 153 -25.60 -6.65 5.64
CA HIS A 153 -26.47 -7.74 5.23
C HIS A 153 -27.10 -7.49 3.85
N ALA A 154 -27.59 -6.27 3.62
CA ALA A 154 -28.16 -5.91 2.32
C ALA A 154 -27.13 -6.08 1.18
N LYS A 155 -25.89 -5.65 1.42
CA LYS A 155 -24.81 -5.79 0.40
C LYS A 155 -24.38 -7.25 0.20
N LEU A 156 -24.35 -8.05 1.26
CA LEU A 156 -24.06 -9.49 1.16
C LEU A 156 -25.13 -10.22 0.33
N GLU A 157 -26.40 -9.91 0.53
CA GLU A 157 -27.51 -10.51 -0.25
C GLU A 157 -27.49 -10.07 -1.73
N GLU A 158 -27.12 -8.80 -2.01
CA GLU A 158 -26.89 -8.34 -3.38
C GLU A 158 -25.78 -9.17 -4.06
N LEU A 159 -24.64 -9.30 -3.41
CA LEU A 159 -23.49 -10.04 -3.94
C LEU A 159 -23.76 -11.54 -4.11
N LYS A 160 -24.59 -12.15 -3.23
CA LYS A 160 -25.08 -13.52 -3.42
C LYS A 160 -25.94 -13.66 -4.66
N THR A 161 -26.84 -12.70 -4.89
CA THR A 161 -27.71 -12.69 -6.07
C THR A 161 -26.90 -12.56 -7.37
N GLU A 162 -25.76 -11.87 -7.31
CA GLU A 162 -24.80 -11.73 -8.41
C GLU A 162 -23.88 -12.95 -8.56
N GLU A 163 -24.01 -13.94 -7.70
CA GLU A 163 -23.11 -15.12 -7.64
C GLU A 163 -21.63 -14.72 -7.51
N SER A 164 -21.35 -13.65 -6.77
CA SER A 164 -19.98 -13.14 -6.59
C SER A 164 -19.09 -14.17 -5.89
N SER A 165 -17.82 -14.23 -6.30
CA SER A 165 -16.76 -15.00 -5.62
C SER A 165 -15.72 -14.09 -4.95
N ALA A 166 -16.11 -12.87 -4.64
CA ALA A 166 -15.20 -11.86 -4.08
C ALA A 166 -14.66 -12.25 -2.70
N TRP A 167 -13.46 -11.77 -2.42
CA TRP A 167 -12.93 -11.70 -1.06
C TRP A 167 -13.37 -10.39 -0.40
N LEU A 168 -13.87 -10.49 0.82
CA LEU A 168 -14.53 -9.38 1.50
C LEU A 168 -13.70 -8.85 2.67
N GLU A 169 -13.60 -7.52 2.77
CA GLU A 169 -13.31 -6.80 4.00
C GLU A 169 -14.62 -6.16 4.49
N ILE A 170 -15.01 -6.45 5.72
CA ILE A 170 -16.20 -5.89 6.35
C ILE A 170 -15.76 -4.92 7.44
N GLU A 171 -16.21 -3.67 7.35
CA GLU A 171 -16.00 -2.65 8.37
C GLU A 171 -17.35 -2.25 8.98
N TYR A 172 -17.57 -2.71 10.20
CA TYR A 172 -18.78 -2.38 10.97
C TYR A 172 -18.63 -0.99 11.60
N THR A 173 -19.57 -0.11 11.29
CA THR A 173 -19.61 1.27 11.79
C THR A 173 -20.84 1.57 12.64
N GLY A 174 -21.66 0.56 12.92
CA GLY A 174 -22.88 0.70 13.72
C GLY A 174 -22.64 1.14 15.17
N SER A 175 -23.72 1.54 15.84
CA SER A 175 -23.67 2.06 17.22
C SER A 175 -23.56 0.97 18.29
N ASP A 176 -23.99 -0.24 17.99
CA ASP A 176 -24.11 -1.29 18.97
C ASP A 176 -22.81 -2.11 19.09
N ILE A 177 -22.56 -2.61 20.31
CA ILE A 177 -21.45 -3.54 20.54
C ILE A 177 -21.97 -4.95 20.22
N ILE A 178 -21.45 -5.53 19.16
CA ILE A 178 -21.84 -6.88 18.73
C ILE A 178 -20.69 -7.84 19.07
N GLY A 179 -20.87 -8.64 20.10
CA GLY A 179 -19.86 -9.59 20.55
C GLY A 179 -19.65 -10.78 19.60
N ASN A 180 -20.71 -11.21 18.91
CA ASN A 180 -20.71 -12.34 17.98
C ASN A 180 -20.79 -11.91 16.50
N LEU A 181 -20.27 -10.72 16.16
CA LEU A 181 -20.32 -10.19 14.78
C LEU A 181 -19.79 -11.20 13.77
N ARG A 182 -18.69 -11.90 14.08
CA ARG A 182 -18.10 -12.90 13.19
C ARG A 182 -19.07 -14.02 12.87
N GLU A 183 -19.71 -14.59 13.89
CA GLU A 183 -20.66 -15.70 13.74
C GLU A 183 -21.85 -15.28 12.90
N MET A 184 -22.43 -14.08 13.16
CA MET A 184 -23.55 -13.54 12.39
C MET A 184 -23.20 -13.36 10.91
N LEU A 185 -22.00 -12.90 10.62
CA LEU A 185 -21.52 -12.71 9.25
C LEU A 185 -21.25 -14.06 8.56
N ASP A 186 -20.69 -15.04 9.28
CA ASP A 186 -20.46 -16.38 8.76
C ASP A 186 -21.78 -17.09 8.46
N GLU A 187 -22.83 -16.91 9.30
CA GLU A 187 -24.19 -17.37 9.02
C GLU A 187 -24.80 -16.68 7.79
N ALA A 188 -24.64 -15.34 7.69
CA ALA A 188 -25.09 -14.58 6.53
C ALA A 188 -24.39 -15.01 5.24
N MET A 189 -23.19 -15.56 5.32
CA MET A 189 -22.40 -16.07 4.20
C MET A 189 -22.71 -17.53 3.83
N ALA A 190 -23.58 -18.21 4.58
CA ALA A 190 -23.94 -19.59 4.29
C ALA A 190 -24.43 -19.73 2.83
N ASP A 191 -24.02 -20.81 2.18
CA ASP A 191 -24.32 -21.10 0.76
C ASP A 191 -23.70 -20.11 -0.27
N SER A 192 -22.69 -19.34 0.14
CA SER A 192 -21.92 -18.45 -0.73
C SER A 192 -20.51 -18.99 -0.99
N VAL A 193 -19.96 -18.65 -2.15
CA VAL A 193 -18.55 -18.92 -2.51
C VAL A 193 -17.63 -17.74 -2.17
N MET A 194 -18.18 -16.62 -1.70
CA MET A 194 -17.42 -15.49 -1.21
C MET A 194 -16.68 -15.85 0.09
N GLU A 195 -15.61 -15.14 0.40
CA GLU A 195 -14.84 -15.34 1.63
C GLU A 195 -14.65 -14.03 2.39
N ILE A 196 -15.02 -14.01 3.67
CA ILE A 196 -14.68 -12.88 4.55
C ILE A 196 -13.24 -13.04 5.03
N ARG A 197 -12.33 -12.23 4.50
CA ARG A 197 -10.90 -12.25 4.84
C ARG A 197 -10.56 -11.34 6.00
N ARG A 198 -11.35 -10.28 6.22
CA ARG A 198 -11.10 -9.29 7.27
C ARG A 198 -12.40 -8.71 7.81
N ILE A 199 -12.46 -8.60 9.13
CA ILE A 199 -13.53 -7.88 9.83
C ILE A 199 -12.86 -6.78 10.66
N ARG A 200 -13.37 -5.55 10.52
CA ARG A 200 -12.98 -4.40 11.33
C ARG A 200 -14.20 -3.89 12.10
N ASN A 201 -14.02 -3.65 13.37
CA ASN A 201 -14.99 -2.93 14.19
C ASN A 201 -14.38 -1.57 14.55
N ARG A 202 -14.82 -0.52 13.84
CA ARG A 202 -14.22 0.81 13.97
C ARG A 202 -14.36 1.38 15.38
N ARG A 203 -15.48 1.16 16.04
CA ARG A 203 -15.68 1.63 17.41
C ARG A 203 -14.73 1.05 18.42
N VAL A 204 -14.40 -0.21 18.26
CA VAL A 204 -13.42 -0.87 19.12
C VAL A 204 -12.06 -0.23 18.93
N MET A 205 -11.66 -0.04 17.68
CA MET A 205 -10.38 0.63 17.37
C MET A 205 -10.35 2.08 17.89
N ASP A 206 -11.41 2.85 17.65
CA ASP A 206 -11.47 4.25 18.11
C ASP A 206 -11.46 4.34 19.64
N ARG A 207 -12.10 3.42 20.37
CA ARG A 207 -12.04 3.37 21.82
C ARG A 207 -10.65 3.05 22.35
N VAL A 208 -9.97 2.07 21.74
CA VAL A 208 -8.60 1.69 22.12
C VAL A 208 -7.63 2.84 21.84
N ILE A 209 -7.75 3.47 20.67
CA ILE A 209 -6.90 4.61 20.29
C ILE A 209 -7.17 5.83 21.20
N ASN A 210 -8.43 6.14 21.51
CA ASN A 210 -8.79 7.25 22.40
C ASN A 210 -8.46 6.98 23.88
N ALA A 211 -8.24 5.73 24.26
CA ALA A 211 -7.75 5.35 25.59
C ALA A 211 -6.22 5.48 25.72
N ILE A 212 -5.51 5.73 24.63
CA ILE A 212 -4.08 6.07 24.63
C ILE A 212 -3.97 7.55 25.01
N ASN A 213 -3.24 7.88 26.08
CA ASN A 213 -3.03 9.27 26.49
C ASN A 213 -2.23 10.01 25.41
N GLU A 214 -2.50 11.30 25.21
CA GLU A 214 -1.85 12.16 24.20
C GLU A 214 -0.31 12.23 24.35
N ASP A 215 0.22 11.89 25.53
CA ASP A 215 1.64 11.92 25.86
C ASP A 215 2.34 10.54 25.72
N GLU A 216 1.63 9.47 25.36
CA GLU A 216 2.17 8.13 25.19
C GLU A 216 2.44 7.83 23.70
N THR A 217 3.58 7.22 23.41
CA THR A 217 3.91 6.70 22.08
C THR A 217 3.68 5.19 22.01
N LEU A 218 3.50 4.64 20.81
CA LEU A 218 3.37 3.19 20.63
C LEU A 218 4.60 2.41 21.10
N ASP A 219 5.75 3.06 21.19
CA ASP A 219 7.00 2.48 21.68
C ASP A 219 7.00 2.33 23.22
N ASP A 220 6.11 3.05 23.92
CA ASP A 220 5.98 2.99 25.37
C ASP A 220 5.00 1.91 25.84
N LEU A 221 4.27 1.27 24.92
CA LEU A 221 3.25 0.26 25.21
C LEU A 221 3.77 -1.14 24.86
N ASP A 222 3.67 -2.05 25.82
CA ASP A 222 3.84 -3.46 25.51
C ASP A 222 2.51 -4.12 25.07
N ALA A 223 2.59 -5.35 24.54
CA ALA A 223 1.41 -6.06 24.06
C ALA A 223 0.39 -6.34 25.18
N GLY A 224 0.86 -6.51 26.42
CA GLY A 224 0.02 -6.71 27.60
C GLY A 224 -0.76 -5.45 27.98
N ASP A 225 -0.11 -4.28 27.88
CA ASP A 225 -0.76 -2.99 28.14
C ASP A 225 -1.88 -2.75 27.14
N VAL A 226 -1.62 -2.99 25.86
CA VAL A 226 -2.64 -2.85 24.79
C VAL A 226 -3.78 -3.82 25.02
N PHE A 227 -3.49 -5.08 25.39
CA PHE A 227 -4.50 -6.09 25.67
C PHE A 227 -5.35 -5.71 26.88
N THR A 228 -4.74 -5.25 27.97
CA THR A 228 -5.45 -4.80 29.17
C THR A 228 -6.39 -3.64 28.84
N ARG A 229 -5.94 -2.66 28.09
CA ARG A 229 -6.78 -1.54 27.61
C ARG A 229 -7.93 -2.01 26.71
N CYS A 230 -7.71 -3.05 25.90
CA CYS A 230 -8.81 -3.67 25.17
C CYS A 230 -9.84 -4.27 26.15
N LEU A 231 -9.43 -5.01 27.17
CA LEU A 231 -10.35 -5.59 28.16
C LEU A 231 -11.13 -4.50 28.89
N ASP A 232 -10.49 -3.37 29.23
CA ASP A 232 -11.15 -2.20 29.84
C ASP A 232 -12.15 -1.55 28.88
N ALA A 233 -11.77 -1.34 27.63
CA ALA A 233 -12.62 -0.75 26.61
C ALA A 233 -13.88 -1.59 26.31
N PHE A 234 -13.77 -2.91 26.49
CA PHE A 234 -14.89 -3.86 26.34
C PHE A 234 -15.67 -4.12 27.63
N GLU A 235 -15.28 -3.47 28.73
CA GLU A 235 -15.91 -3.67 30.06
C GLU A 235 -15.94 -5.17 30.45
N VAL A 236 -14.88 -5.93 30.09
CA VAL A 236 -14.79 -7.35 30.40
C VAL A 236 -14.75 -7.53 31.92
N PRO A 237 -15.63 -8.35 32.53
CA PRO A 237 -15.65 -8.59 33.95
C PRO A 237 -14.31 -9.15 34.45
N ASP A 238 -13.88 -8.77 35.65
CA ASP A 238 -12.60 -9.19 36.22
C ASP A 238 -12.47 -10.71 36.33
N GLU A 239 -13.58 -11.42 36.56
CA GLU A 239 -13.65 -12.88 36.62
C GLU A 239 -13.28 -13.58 35.30
N ASP A 240 -13.56 -12.93 34.15
CA ASP A 240 -13.26 -13.47 32.81
C ASP A 240 -11.85 -13.07 32.35
N ARG A 241 -11.26 -12.01 32.93
CA ARG A 241 -9.94 -11.50 32.55
C ARG A 241 -8.82 -12.46 32.92
N GLU A 242 -8.94 -13.22 34.03
CA GLU A 242 -7.92 -14.17 34.45
C GLU A 242 -7.72 -15.30 33.42
N GLU A 243 -8.80 -15.75 32.75
CA GLU A 243 -8.70 -16.79 31.71
C GLU A 243 -8.08 -16.27 30.39
N MET A 244 -8.17 -14.97 30.15
CA MET A 244 -7.68 -14.35 28.92
C MET A 244 -6.22 -13.88 29.01
N THR A 245 -5.62 -13.86 30.20
CA THR A 245 -4.27 -13.29 30.44
C THR A 245 -3.17 -14.36 30.58
N VAL A 246 -3.42 -15.61 30.23
CA VAL A 246 -2.44 -16.73 30.33
C VAL A 246 -1.57 -16.88 29.11
#